data_70088c0071413f68ae0d6fd1e2949378
#
_entry.id   70088c0071413f68ae0d6fd1e2949378
#
_cell.length_a   1.000
_cell.length_b   1.000
_cell.length_c   1.000
_cell.angle_alpha   90.00
_cell.angle_beta   90.00
_cell.angle_gamma   90.00
#
_symmetry.space_group_name_H-M   'P 1'
#
loop_
_entity.id
_entity.type
_entity.pdbx_description
1 polymer ?
#
loop_
_entity_poly.entity_id
_entity_poly.type
_entity_poly.pdbx_seq_one_letter_code
_entity_poly.pdbx_strand_id
1 'polypeptide(L)'
;PKPFLLHGVTASGKTEVYMRVIEAVLARGESAIVLVPEISLTPQMTRSFCQRFGRNVAVLHSKLSSGERFDEWRRAERGDAKIVVGARSAVFAPVRNLGFIVVDEEHENSYKQEESPRYHARDVACERARISNAVCVLGSATPSVESYHRALRGEYNLLELPHRVEMWEMPTVEVVDMREELAEGNRSMFSRALSQAISDSLDRGEQVILFLNRRGYSTFVLCRECGYSMRCPECDVALTYHAAGSSIRCHYCDHEEPVPLVCPSCGSRYIRYFGAGTQKIEGEVKRVFPRARTVRMDTDTTRRKGAHETIVGKFKKGEYDILVGTQMVAKGLDFPNVTLVGVISADTCLNLPDYKAGERTFQLLTQVAGRAGRGEKGGHVVVQTYSPEHYAIELGETYDYKGFFDEEISCRNEGMYPPFSRLILVVVSGKNLRVVEKYSTALVRTLQAKVRSVKEWKSIRILGPAPCALARVRGMHRWQILLKVDPCITPHDHNKLIEEMLEACPPPSYDIIIQVDIDPESML
;
A
#
# COMPACT_ATOMS: atom_id res chain seq x y z
N PRO A 1 1.37 -19.48 -21.12
CA PRO A 1 1.15 -20.11 -19.79
C PRO A 1 0.35 -19.16 -18.90
N LYS A 2 -0.49 -19.73 -17.99
CA LYS A 2 -1.15 -18.95 -16.96
C LYS A 2 -0.10 -18.47 -15.93
N PRO A 3 -0.22 -17.26 -15.38
CA PRO A 3 0.62 -16.81 -14.29
C PRO A 3 0.47 -17.71 -13.04
N PHE A 4 1.51 -17.73 -12.22
CA PHE A 4 1.49 -18.40 -10.91
C PHE A 4 1.36 -17.33 -9.81
N LEU A 5 0.49 -17.56 -8.85
CA LEU A 5 0.45 -16.81 -7.60
C LEU A 5 1.14 -17.65 -6.52
N LEU A 6 2.31 -17.21 -6.05
CA LEU A 6 3.06 -17.84 -4.97
C LEU A 6 2.70 -17.15 -3.64
N HIS A 7 1.74 -17.73 -2.94
CA HIS A 7 1.33 -17.29 -1.60
C HIS A 7 2.21 -17.98 -0.56
N GLY A 8 3.09 -17.25 0.05
CA GLY A 8 3.99 -17.82 1.07
C GLY A 8 4.16 -16.88 2.25
N VAL A 9 4.01 -17.39 3.47
CA VAL A 9 4.19 -16.60 4.70
C VAL A 9 5.53 -15.85 4.72
N THR A 10 5.64 -14.84 5.55
CA THR A 10 6.91 -14.09 5.71
C THR A 10 8.03 -15.04 6.12
N ALA A 11 9.18 -14.96 5.44
CA ALA A 11 10.34 -15.86 5.62
C ALA A 11 10.08 -17.34 5.23
N SER A 12 9.13 -17.62 4.34
CA SER A 12 8.89 -18.97 3.80
C SER A 12 9.87 -19.42 2.71
N GLY A 13 10.85 -18.58 2.35
CA GLY A 13 11.84 -18.92 1.31
C GLY A 13 11.41 -18.59 -0.12
N LYS A 14 10.41 -17.74 -0.35
CA LYS A 14 9.99 -17.31 -1.70
C LYS A 14 11.17 -16.92 -2.60
N THR A 15 12.10 -16.12 -2.07
CA THR A 15 13.28 -15.66 -2.83
C THR A 15 14.18 -16.82 -3.27
N GLU A 16 14.32 -17.88 -2.47
CA GLU A 16 15.08 -19.06 -2.86
C GLU A 16 14.38 -19.81 -4.01
N VAL A 17 13.05 -19.90 -3.97
CA VAL A 17 12.27 -20.47 -5.10
C VAL A 17 12.54 -19.69 -6.38
N TYR A 18 12.52 -18.35 -6.32
CA TYR A 18 12.83 -17.51 -7.48
C TYR A 18 14.25 -17.78 -8.01
N MET A 19 15.23 -17.83 -7.11
CA MET A 19 16.63 -18.07 -7.50
C MET A 19 16.83 -19.43 -8.17
N ARG A 20 16.19 -20.49 -7.69
CA ARG A 20 16.25 -21.83 -8.30
C ARG A 20 15.58 -21.88 -9.67
N VAL A 21 14.44 -21.20 -9.84
CA VAL A 21 13.80 -21.09 -11.16
C VAL A 21 14.70 -20.33 -12.13
N ILE A 22 15.34 -19.24 -11.68
CA ILE A 22 16.29 -18.48 -12.50
C ILE A 22 17.47 -19.36 -12.95
N GLU A 23 18.04 -20.20 -12.08
CA GLU A 23 19.10 -21.15 -12.46
C GLU A 23 18.65 -22.09 -13.59
N ALA A 24 17.45 -22.65 -13.47
CA ALA A 24 16.89 -23.51 -14.51
C ALA A 24 16.65 -22.78 -15.85
N VAL A 25 16.22 -21.52 -15.78
CA VAL A 25 16.00 -20.65 -16.95
C VAL A 25 17.33 -20.31 -17.64
N LEU A 26 18.35 -19.95 -16.86
CA LEU A 26 19.69 -19.67 -17.37
C LEU A 26 20.32 -20.90 -18.02
N ALA A 27 20.12 -22.10 -17.47
CA ALA A 27 20.60 -23.36 -18.03
C ALA A 27 20.01 -23.65 -19.41
N ARG A 28 18.80 -23.13 -19.71
CA ARG A 28 18.17 -23.19 -21.04
C ARG A 28 18.62 -22.07 -21.98
N GLY A 29 19.53 -21.20 -21.53
CA GLY A 29 19.99 -20.06 -22.32
C GLY A 29 19.01 -18.87 -22.35
N GLU A 30 17.96 -18.91 -21.54
CA GLU A 30 16.95 -17.88 -21.42
C GLU A 30 17.34 -16.82 -20.37
N SER A 31 16.56 -15.74 -20.30
CA SER A 31 16.77 -14.61 -19.39
C SER A 31 15.63 -14.45 -18.39
N ALA A 32 15.88 -13.73 -17.30
CA ALA A 32 14.90 -13.49 -16.24
C ALA A 32 14.79 -12.02 -15.87
N ILE A 33 13.59 -11.59 -15.46
CA ILE A 33 13.33 -10.28 -14.85
C ILE A 33 12.77 -10.49 -13.44
N VAL A 34 13.36 -9.80 -12.48
CA VAL A 34 12.94 -9.80 -11.07
C VAL A 34 12.50 -8.40 -10.71
N LEU A 35 11.19 -8.23 -10.52
CA LEU A 35 10.62 -6.98 -10.04
C LEU A 35 10.52 -7.03 -8.52
N VAL A 36 11.01 -5.99 -7.87
CA VAL A 36 10.93 -5.79 -6.42
C VAL A 36 10.43 -4.39 -6.12
N PRO A 37 9.68 -4.17 -5.04
CA PRO A 37 9.31 -2.82 -4.63
C PRO A 37 10.55 -1.95 -4.43
N GLU A 38 10.47 -0.68 -4.84
CA GLU A 38 11.64 0.23 -4.80
C GLU A 38 12.26 0.34 -3.39
N ILE A 39 11.42 0.30 -2.36
CA ILE A 39 11.84 0.34 -0.95
C ILE A 39 12.53 -0.97 -0.54
N SER A 40 12.14 -2.10 -1.13
CA SER A 40 12.70 -3.43 -0.86
C SER A 40 13.96 -3.72 -1.67
N LEU A 41 14.26 -2.90 -2.68
CA LEU A 41 15.51 -3.00 -3.46
C LEU A 41 16.69 -2.50 -2.60
N THR A 42 16.95 -3.22 -1.53
CA THR A 42 18.03 -2.93 -0.60
C THR A 42 19.38 -3.43 -1.15
N PRO A 43 20.50 -2.85 -0.71
CA PRO A 43 21.83 -3.39 -1.03
C PRO A 43 22.00 -4.88 -0.66
N GLN A 44 21.29 -5.34 0.37
CA GLN A 44 21.31 -6.73 0.82
C GLN A 44 20.66 -7.65 -0.22
N MET A 45 19.46 -7.32 -0.71
CA MET A 45 18.78 -8.11 -1.74
C MET A 45 19.60 -8.16 -3.04
N THR A 46 20.06 -7.00 -3.51
CA THR A 46 20.92 -6.92 -4.69
C THR A 46 22.18 -7.77 -4.53
N ARG A 47 22.84 -7.70 -3.37
CA ARG A 47 24.03 -8.53 -3.08
C ARG A 47 23.73 -10.02 -3.14
N SER A 48 22.60 -10.49 -2.64
CA SER A 48 22.23 -11.91 -2.68
C SER A 48 22.15 -12.43 -4.12
N PHE A 49 21.53 -11.66 -5.03
CA PHE A 49 21.51 -12.00 -6.46
C PHE A 49 22.90 -11.93 -7.10
N CYS A 50 23.67 -10.88 -6.83
CA CYS A 50 25.03 -10.72 -7.36
C CYS A 50 26.01 -11.80 -6.83
N GLN A 51 25.86 -12.21 -5.57
CA GLN A 51 26.67 -13.30 -4.99
C GLN A 51 26.39 -14.64 -5.67
N ARG A 52 25.13 -14.94 -6.00
CA ARG A 52 24.73 -16.21 -6.61
C ARG A 52 25.00 -16.26 -8.12
N PHE A 53 24.73 -15.15 -8.84
CA PHE A 53 24.75 -15.12 -10.30
C PHE A 53 25.86 -14.27 -10.91
N GLY A 54 26.64 -13.59 -10.09
CA GLY A 54 27.81 -12.82 -10.50
C GLY A 54 27.47 -11.71 -11.52
N ARG A 55 28.24 -11.68 -12.61
CA ARG A 55 28.10 -10.67 -13.67
C ARG A 55 26.84 -10.81 -14.53
N ASN A 56 26.11 -11.92 -14.41
CA ASN A 56 24.84 -12.10 -15.14
C ASN A 56 23.72 -11.19 -14.63
N VAL A 57 23.91 -10.43 -13.53
CA VAL A 57 22.91 -9.55 -12.94
C VAL A 57 23.13 -8.10 -13.38
N ALA A 58 22.10 -7.48 -13.94
CA ALA A 58 21.97 -6.04 -14.11
C ALA A 58 20.95 -5.50 -13.10
N VAL A 59 21.22 -4.32 -12.52
CA VAL A 59 20.35 -3.73 -11.49
C VAL A 59 19.80 -2.40 -12.00
N LEU A 60 18.46 -2.25 -11.99
CA LEU A 60 17.76 -1.05 -12.49
C LEU A 60 16.89 -0.43 -11.40
N HIS A 61 17.24 0.78 -10.94
CA HIS A 61 16.45 1.53 -9.96
C HIS A 61 16.61 3.06 -10.12
N SER A 62 15.74 3.82 -9.47
CA SER A 62 15.66 5.28 -9.59
C SER A 62 16.89 6.02 -9.02
N LYS A 63 17.64 5.41 -8.07
CA LYS A 63 18.82 6.02 -7.45
C LYS A 63 20.08 5.97 -8.32
N LEU A 64 20.06 5.21 -9.43
CA LEU A 64 21.14 5.20 -10.42
C LEU A 64 21.18 6.53 -11.18
N SER A 65 22.37 7.04 -11.45
CA SER A 65 22.58 8.12 -12.40
C SER A 65 22.12 7.69 -13.81
N SER A 66 21.91 8.67 -14.69
CA SER A 66 21.51 8.37 -16.08
C SER A 66 22.56 7.51 -16.83
N GLY A 67 23.85 7.73 -16.56
CA GLY A 67 24.95 6.92 -17.13
C GLY A 67 24.93 5.47 -16.62
N GLU A 68 24.90 5.29 -15.30
CA GLU A 68 24.82 3.95 -14.70
C GLU A 68 23.59 3.16 -15.20
N ARG A 69 22.43 3.84 -15.30
CA ARG A 69 21.21 3.23 -15.83
C ARG A 69 21.36 2.83 -17.29
N PHE A 70 22.01 3.67 -18.10
CA PHE A 70 22.29 3.39 -19.49
C PHE A 70 23.21 2.18 -19.64
N ASP A 71 24.25 2.09 -18.83
CA ASP A 71 25.21 0.97 -18.87
C ASP A 71 24.53 -0.36 -18.50
N GLU A 72 23.76 -0.38 -17.42
CA GLU A 72 23.00 -1.58 -17.01
C GLU A 72 21.95 -2.00 -18.05
N TRP A 73 21.26 -1.02 -18.66
CA TRP A 73 20.31 -1.27 -19.75
C TRP A 73 20.99 -1.91 -20.97
N ARG A 74 22.17 -1.38 -21.36
CA ARG A 74 22.95 -1.93 -22.47
C ARG A 74 23.49 -3.31 -22.19
N ARG A 75 23.88 -3.61 -20.95
CA ARG A 75 24.30 -4.95 -20.56
C ARG A 75 23.18 -5.97 -20.74
N ALA A 76 21.94 -5.60 -20.37
CA ALA A 76 20.77 -6.45 -20.59
C ALA A 76 20.47 -6.63 -22.09
N GLU A 77 20.49 -5.54 -22.87
CA GLU A 77 20.24 -5.53 -24.31
C GLU A 77 21.22 -6.41 -25.09
N ARG A 78 22.52 -6.34 -24.77
CA ARG A 78 23.57 -7.13 -25.41
C ARG A 78 23.55 -8.60 -25.01
N GLY A 79 22.93 -8.93 -23.88
CA GLY A 79 22.92 -10.26 -23.28
C GLY A 79 24.13 -10.54 -22.39
N ASP A 80 24.90 -9.48 -22.03
CA ASP A 80 26.00 -9.55 -21.07
C ASP A 80 25.47 -9.78 -19.65
N ALA A 81 24.23 -9.36 -19.38
CA ALA A 81 23.48 -9.69 -18.19
C ALA A 81 22.12 -10.32 -18.60
N LYS A 82 21.92 -11.55 -18.16
CA LYS A 82 20.70 -12.32 -18.45
C LYS A 82 19.63 -12.18 -17.38
N ILE A 83 19.96 -11.62 -16.22
CA ILE A 83 19.05 -11.36 -15.11
C ILE A 83 18.97 -9.85 -14.91
N VAL A 84 17.76 -9.31 -14.91
CA VAL A 84 17.53 -7.91 -14.53
C VAL A 84 16.75 -7.88 -13.22
N VAL A 85 17.35 -7.30 -12.19
CA VAL A 85 16.70 -7.04 -10.90
C VAL A 85 16.39 -5.55 -10.82
N GLY A 86 15.15 -5.19 -10.54
CA GLY A 86 14.83 -3.77 -10.48
C GLY A 86 13.44 -3.44 -9.98
N ALA A 87 13.19 -2.14 -9.87
CA ALA A 87 11.87 -1.61 -9.51
C ALA A 87 10.90 -1.70 -10.70
N ARG A 88 9.71 -1.16 -10.52
CA ARG A 88 8.60 -1.14 -11.48
C ARG A 88 9.02 -1.03 -12.96
N SER A 89 9.87 -0.06 -13.31
CA SER A 89 10.28 0.19 -14.70
C SER A 89 11.17 -0.91 -15.30
N ALA A 90 11.76 -1.77 -14.49
CA ALA A 90 12.55 -2.89 -14.97
C ALA A 90 11.71 -3.94 -15.72
N VAL A 91 10.38 -3.87 -15.62
CA VAL A 91 9.48 -4.70 -16.44
C VAL A 91 9.69 -4.51 -17.94
N PHE A 92 10.25 -3.38 -18.38
CA PHE A 92 10.55 -3.07 -19.78
C PHE A 92 12.00 -3.34 -20.19
N ALA A 93 12.82 -3.92 -19.32
CA ALA A 93 14.23 -4.18 -19.63
C ALA A 93 14.40 -5.03 -20.91
N PRO A 94 15.34 -4.68 -21.82
CA PRO A 94 15.47 -5.29 -23.14
C PRO A 94 16.22 -6.61 -23.12
N VAL A 95 15.82 -7.53 -22.25
CA VAL A 95 16.44 -8.87 -22.17
C VAL A 95 16.08 -9.71 -23.39
N ARG A 96 17.03 -10.52 -23.86
CA ARG A 96 16.83 -11.47 -24.96
C ARG A 96 16.30 -12.80 -24.41
N ASN A 97 15.47 -13.49 -25.18
CA ASN A 97 14.94 -14.82 -24.84
C ASN A 97 14.39 -14.87 -23.41
N LEU A 98 13.41 -14.01 -23.12
CA LEU A 98 12.79 -13.95 -21.80
C LEU A 98 12.06 -15.26 -21.49
N GLY A 99 12.49 -15.99 -20.44
CA GLY A 99 11.90 -17.23 -19.97
C GLY A 99 11.16 -17.11 -18.63
N PHE A 100 11.48 -16.07 -17.84
CA PHE A 100 10.92 -15.90 -16.51
C PHE A 100 10.76 -14.44 -16.09
N ILE A 101 9.61 -14.12 -15.52
CA ILE A 101 9.36 -12.85 -14.83
C ILE A 101 8.83 -13.17 -13.43
N VAL A 102 9.41 -12.56 -12.41
CA VAL A 102 8.84 -12.59 -11.07
C VAL A 102 8.53 -11.17 -10.58
N VAL A 103 7.39 -11.03 -9.92
CA VAL A 103 6.96 -9.80 -9.23
C VAL A 103 6.89 -10.14 -7.75
N ASP A 104 7.89 -9.74 -6.99
CA ASP A 104 7.92 -9.97 -5.55
C ASP A 104 7.11 -8.90 -4.82
N GLU A 105 6.43 -9.30 -3.74
CA GLU A 105 5.46 -8.46 -3.02
C GLU A 105 4.44 -7.81 -3.99
N GLU A 106 3.76 -8.63 -4.82
CA GLU A 106 2.92 -8.18 -5.95
C GLU A 106 1.79 -7.21 -5.55
N HIS A 107 1.40 -7.25 -4.26
CA HIS A 107 0.37 -6.40 -3.66
C HIS A 107 0.82 -4.94 -3.46
N GLU A 108 2.10 -4.63 -3.71
CA GLU A 108 2.64 -3.31 -3.41
C GLU A 108 2.16 -2.24 -4.38
N ASN A 109 1.63 -1.14 -3.81
CA ASN A 109 1.11 0.00 -4.57
C ASN A 109 2.18 0.65 -5.47
N SER A 110 3.47 0.48 -5.15
CA SER A 110 4.58 1.07 -5.91
C SER A 110 4.72 0.51 -7.33
N TYR A 111 4.03 -0.60 -7.64
CA TYR A 111 3.98 -1.15 -8.98
C TYR A 111 3.03 -0.41 -9.92
N LYS A 112 2.12 0.43 -9.39
CA LYS A 112 1.34 1.35 -10.21
C LYS A 112 2.13 2.61 -10.54
N GLN A 113 2.12 3.01 -11.82
CA GLN A 113 2.70 4.27 -12.28
C GLN A 113 1.70 5.40 -12.03
N GLU A 114 2.10 6.43 -11.31
CA GLU A 114 1.26 7.59 -11.02
C GLU A 114 1.22 8.61 -12.18
N GLU A 115 2.28 8.66 -12.98
CA GLU A 115 2.39 9.52 -14.15
C GLU A 115 2.05 8.75 -15.43
N SER A 116 1.69 9.47 -16.50
CA SER A 116 1.40 8.86 -17.80
C SER A 116 2.69 8.26 -18.43
N PRO A 117 2.58 7.05 -19.00
CA PRO A 117 1.44 6.12 -19.03
C PRO A 117 1.23 5.42 -17.66
N ARG A 118 -0.02 5.42 -17.18
CA ARG A 118 -0.39 4.90 -15.84
C ARG A 118 -0.57 3.38 -15.83
N TYR A 119 0.48 2.62 -16.14
CA TYR A 119 0.46 1.17 -16.14
C TYR A 119 0.65 0.58 -14.73
N HIS A 120 0.21 -0.66 -14.55
CA HIS A 120 0.55 -1.47 -13.39
C HIS A 120 1.60 -2.53 -13.81
N ALA A 121 2.76 -2.57 -13.15
CA ALA A 121 3.86 -3.45 -13.57
C ALA A 121 3.51 -4.94 -13.45
N ARG A 122 2.65 -5.33 -12.51
CA ARG A 122 2.13 -6.69 -12.38
C ARG A 122 1.41 -7.12 -13.66
N ASP A 123 0.49 -6.29 -14.16
CA ASP A 123 -0.30 -6.61 -15.35
C ASP A 123 0.58 -6.61 -16.61
N VAL A 124 1.51 -5.65 -16.69
CA VAL A 124 2.52 -5.63 -17.77
C VAL A 124 3.42 -6.87 -17.72
N ALA A 125 3.83 -7.33 -16.53
CA ALA A 125 4.64 -8.54 -16.37
C ALA A 125 3.90 -9.79 -16.86
N CYS A 126 2.62 -9.94 -16.47
CA CYS A 126 1.77 -11.04 -16.95
C CYS A 126 1.62 -11.04 -18.46
N GLU A 127 1.33 -9.87 -19.04
CA GLU A 127 1.13 -9.73 -20.50
C GLU A 127 2.45 -9.94 -21.27
N ARG A 128 3.54 -9.37 -20.77
CA ARG A 128 4.88 -9.58 -21.34
C ARG A 128 5.29 -11.05 -21.33
N ALA A 129 5.05 -11.75 -20.21
CA ALA A 129 5.30 -13.18 -20.13
C ALA A 129 4.44 -13.97 -21.13
N ARG A 130 3.16 -13.61 -21.29
CA ARG A 130 2.27 -14.21 -22.28
C ARG A 130 2.80 -14.05 -23.71
N ILE A 131 3.20 -12.83 -24.08
CA ILE A 131 3.74 -12.52 -25.43
C ILE A 131 5.06 -13.26 -25.68
N SER A 132 5.93 -13.35 -24.66
CA SER A 132 7.24 -13.99 -24.76
C SER A 132 7.21 -15.50 -24.54
N ASN A 133 6.05 -16.09 -24.28
CA ASN A 133 5.87 -17.48 -23.83
C ASN A 133 6.71 -17.83 -22.60
N ALA A 134 6.93 -16.86 -21.72
CA ALA A 134 7.67 -16.97 -20.47
C ALA A 134 6.76 -17.33 -19.30
N VAL A 135 7.34 -17.79 -18.20
CA VAL A 135 6.63 -18.03 -16.93
C VAL A 135 6.59 -16.73 -16.13
N CYS A 136 5.40 -16.36 -15.62
CA CYS A 136 5.22 -15.25 -14.69
C CYS A 136 4.85 -15.78 -13.31
N VAL A 137 5.58 -15.31 -12.28
CA VAL A 137 5.28 -15.60 -10.87
C VAL A 137 5.01 -14.30 -10.13
N LEU A 138 3.87 -14.24 -9.46
CA LEU A 138 3.47 -13.17 -8.56
C LEU A 138 3.65 -13.69 -7.14
N GLY A 139 4.58 -13.12 -6.38
CA GLY A 139 4.89 -13.59 -5.03
C GLY A 139 4.45 -12.63 -3.96
N SER A 140 3.80 -13.13 -2.91
CA SER A 140 3.40 -12.32 -1.75
C SER A 140 3.16 -13.18 -0.51
N ALA A 141 3.33 -12.56 0.66
CA ALA A 141 2.84 -13.12 1.93
C ALA A 141 1.36 -12.77 2.17
N THR A 142 0.93 -11.66 1.60
CA THR A 142 -0.42 -11.13 1.68
C THR A 142 -0.85 -10.70 0.28
N PRO A 143 -1.20 -11.62 -0.61
CA PRO A 143 -1.59 -11.32 -1.98
C PRO A 143 -2.65 -10.21 -2.05
N SER A 144 -2.69 -9.47 -3.14
CA SER A 144 -3.82 -8.57 -3.37
C SER A 144 -5.11 -9.37 -3.53
N VAL A 145 -6.21 -8.84 -3.04
CA VAL A 145 -7.53 -9.49 -3.10
C VAL A 145 -7.89 -9.83 -4.56
N GLU A 146 -7.55 -8.95 -5.50
CA GLU A 146 -7.76 -9.17 -6.92
C GLU A 146 -6.94 -10.36 -7.46
N SER A 147 -5.66 -10.48 -7.09
CA SER A 147 -4.80 -11.58 -7.53
C SER A 147 -5.24 -12.92 -6.94
N TYR A 148 -5.59 -12.92 -5.65
CA TYR A 148 -6.06 -14.14 -4.99
C TYR A 148 -7.42 -14.60 -5.54
N HIS A 149 -8.34 -13.67 -5.79
CA HIS A 149 -9.62 -13.97 -6.44
C HIS A 149 -9.42 -14.61 -7.83
N ARG A 150 -8.51 -14.05 -8.66
CA ARG A 150 -8.15 -14.65 -9.96
C ARG A 150 -7.57 -16.05 -9.83
N ALA A 151 -6.78 -16.30 -8.78
CA ALA A 151 -6.23 -17.63 -8.52
C ALA A 151 -7.33 -18.64 -8.14
N LEU A 152 -8.27 -18.26 -7.28
CA LEU A 152 -9.42 -19.11 -6.92
C LEU A 152 -10.32 -19.40 -8.12
N ARG A 153 -10.43 -18.48 -9.07
CA ARG A 153 -11.15 -18.68 -10.34
C ARG A 153 -10.37 -19.50 -11.39
N GLY A 154 -9.14 -19.92 -11.07
CA GLY A 154 -8.29 -20.69 -11.96
C GLY A 154 -7.73 -19.88 -13.13
N GLU A 155 -7.76 -18.53 -13.06
CA GLU A 155 -7.07 -17.65 -14.00
C GLU A 155 -5.55 -17.64 -13.75
N TYR A 156 -5.14 -17.78 -12.47
CA TYR A 156 -3.77 -17.99 -12.02
C TYR A 156 -3.63 -19.38 -11.39
N ASN A 157 -2.42 -19.95 -11.42
CA ASN A 157 -2.10 -21.17 -10.70
C ASN A 157 -1.66 -20.80 -9.27
N LEU A 158 -2.41 -21.23 -8.25
CA LEU A 158 -2.06 -20.98 -6.84
C LEU A 158 -1.00 -21.99 -6.38
N LEU A 159 0.08 -21.47 -5.79
CA LEU A 159 1.11 -22.23 -5.08
C LEU A 159 1.22 -21.66 -3.67
N GLU A 160 1.26 -22.53 -2.66
CA GLU A 160 1.32 -22.12 -1.26
C GLU A 160 2.62 -22.58 -0.58
N LEU A 161 3.21 -21.68 0.22
CA LEU A 161 4.31 -21.96 1.14
C LEU A 161 3.87 -21.58 2.57
N PRO A 162 3.16 -22.51 3.26
CA PRO A 162 2.47 -22.18 4.51
C PRO A 162 3.39 -22.08 5.72
N HIS A 163 4.65 -22.54 5.62
CA HIS A 163 5.58 -22.60 6.74
C HIS A 163 6.80 -21.70 6.52
N ARG A 164 7.35 -21.20 7.63
CA ARG A 164 8.67 -20.52 7.63
C ARG A 164 9.79 -21.54 7.42
N VAL A 165 10.88 -21.06 6.82
CA VAL A 165 12.14 -21.82 6.81
C VAL A 165 12.59 -22.01 8.27
N GLU A 166 13.16 -23.20 8.59
CA GLU A 166 13.61 -23.57 9.94
C GLU A 166 12.47 -23.71 10.98
N MET A 167 11.20 -23.74 10.54
CA MET A 167 10.01 -23.93 11.40
C MET A 167 9.89 -22.90 12.55
N TRP A 168 10.50 -21.71 12.40
CA TRP A 168 10.38 -20.65 13.40
C TRP A 168 8.93 -20.19 13.54
N GLU A 169 8.50 -20.02 14.77
CA GLU A 169 7.15 -19.54 15.04
C GLU A 169 6.96 -18.09 14.58
N MET A 170 5.73 -17.75 14.22
CA MET A 170 5.36 -16.37 13.95
C MET A 170 5.40 -15.58 15.26
N PRO A 171 5.77 -14.27 15.24
CA PRO A 171 5.70 -13.43 16.42
C PRO A 171 4.30 -13.43 17.02
N THR A 172 4.21 -13.41 18.34
CA THR A 172 2.92 -13.21 19.02
C THR A 172 2.44 -11.78 18.79
N VAL A 173 1.18 -11.62 18.41
CA VAL A 173 0.53 -10.32 18.26
C VAL A 173 -0.43 -10.14 19.42
N GLU A 174 -0.34 -9.02 20.11
CA GLU A 174 -1.23 -8.59 21.18
C GLU A 174 -1.98 -7.35 20.71
N VAL A 175 -3.30 -7.46 20.59
CA VAL A 175 -4.16 -6.33 20.24
C VAL A 175 -4.63 -5.65 21.53
N VAL A 176 -4.36 -4.35 21.66
CA VAL A 176 -4.73 -3.55 22.83
C VAL A 176 -5.88 -2.62 22.46
N ASP A 177 -6.99 -2.76 23.18
CA ASP A 177 -8.14 -1.86 23.07
C ASP A 177 -7.87 -0.52 23.77
N MET A 178 -7.69 0.52 22.97
CA MET A 178 -7.44 1.87 23.47
C MET A 178 -8.69 2.53 24.09
N ARG A 179 -9.87 1.93 23.93
CA ARG A 179 -11.11 2.38 24.60
C ARG A 179 -11.07 1.99 26.07
N GLU A 180 -10.64 0.78 26.37
CA GLU A 180 -10.44 0.29 27.75
C GLU A 180 -9.35 1.09 28.45
N GLU A 181 -8.21 1.34 27.79
CA GLU A 181 -7.16 2.19 28.30
C GLU A 181 -7.67 3.59 28.70
N LEU A 182 -8.54 4.18 27.86
CA LEU A 182 -9.16 5.47 28.15
C LEU A 182 -10.14 5.41 29.34
N ALA A 183 -10.96 4.35 29.41
CA ALA A 183 -11.94 4.13 30.48
C ALA A 183 -11.23 3.97 31.84
N GLU A 184 -10.06 3.33 31.86
CA GLU A 184 -9.21 3.16 33.04
C GLU A 184 -8.29 4.36 33.32
N GLY A 185 -8.49 5.47 32.61
CA GLY A 185 -7.84 6.77 32.85
C GLY A 185 -6.50 6.95 32.12
N ASN A 186 -6.03 6.02 31.32
CA ASN A 186 -4.84 6.21 30.50
C ASN A 186 -5.14 7.14 29.32
N ARG A 187 -4.58 8.34 29.37
CA ARG A 187 -4.69 9.35 28.30
C ARG A 187 -3.41 9.45 27.45
N SER A 188 -2.42 8.60 27.73
CA SER A 188 -1.16 8.53 27.00
C SER A 188 -1.38 8.10 25.55
N MET A 189 -0.37 8.37 24.72
CA MET A 189 -0.30 7.82 23.35
C MET A 189 0.07 6.33 23.38
N PHE A 190 0.70 5.87 24.44
CA PHE A 190 1.07 4.48 24.65
C PHE A 190 0.13 3.81 25.65
N SER A 191 -0.31 2.61 25.30
CA SER A 191 -0.99 1.72 26.25
C SER A 191 -0.04 1.30 27.37
N ARG A 192 -0.59 0.83 28.48
CA ARG A 192 0.22 0.27 29.57
C ARG A 192 0.99 -0.97 29.11
N ALA A 193 0.33 -1.84 28.33
CA ALA A 193 0.96 -3.02 27.74
C ALA A 193 2.17 -2.66 26.86
N LEU A 194 2.00 -1.71 25.91
CA LEU A 194 3.11 -1.28 25.07
C LEU A 194 4.23 -0.61 25.88
N SER A 195 3.89 0.24 26.85
CA SER A 195 4.87 0.92 27.70
C SER A 195 5.70 -0.08 28.52
N GLN A 196 5.06 -1.11 29.07
CA GLN A 196 5.73 -2.18 29.81
C GLN A 196 6.63 -3.00 28.88
N ALA A 197 6.12 -3.44 27.72
CA ALA A 197 6.89 -4.21 26.76
C ALA A 197 8.14 -3.46 26.26
N ILE A 198 8.05 -2.11 26.06
CA ILE A 198 9.20 -1.28 25.73
C ILE A 198 10.23 -1.30 26.87
N SER A 199 9.80 -1.08 28.13
CA SER A 199 10.70 -1.11 29.28
C SER A 199 11.42 -2.45 29.38
N ASP A 200 10.69 -3.55 29.31
CA ASP A 200 11.23 -4.91 29.41
C ASP A 200 12.26 -5.21 28.31
N SER A 201 11.98 -4.76 27.07
CA SER A 201 12.91 -4.94 25.96
C SER A 201 14.19 -4.12 26.15
N LEU A 202 14.07 -2.87 26.62
CA LEU A 202 15.22 -2.00 26.91
C LEU A 202 16.08 -2.56 28.05
N ASP A 203 15.46 -3.10 29.09
CA ASP A 203 16.15 -3.70 30.24
C ASP A 203 16.93 -4.95 29.83
N ARG A 204 16.45 -5.70 28.84
CA ARG A 204 17.18 -6.84 28.24
C ARG A 204 18.25 -6.43 27.21
N GLY A 205 18.42 -5.11 26.95
CA GLY A 205 19.34 -4.60 25.93
C GLY A 205 18.92 -4.94 24.49
N GLU A 206 17.62 -5.14 24.26
CA GLU A 206 17.02 -5.44 22.98
C GLU A 206 16.54 -4.17 22.27
N GLN A 207 16.22 -4.27 20.98
CA GLN A 207 15.80 -3.13 20.20
C GLN A 207 14.30 -3.15 19.93
N VAL A 208 13.72 -1.95 19.84
CA VAL A 208 12.29 -1.74 19.63
C VAL A 208 12.05 -0.97 18.34
N ILE A 209 11.03 -1.37 17.59
CA ILE A 209 10.49 -0.59 16.47
C ILE A 209 9.12 -0.06 16.86
N LEU A 210 8.93 1.26 16.76
CA LEU A 210 7.62 1.90 16.90
C LEU A 210 7.14 2.35 15.54
N PHE A 211 6.04 1.74 15.11
CA PHE A 211 5.48 1.93 13.79
C PHE A 211 4.26 2.85 13.83
N LEU A 212 4.23 3.84 12.92
CA LEU A 212 3.05 4.66 12.64
C LEU A 212 2.80 4.70 11.13
N ASN A 213 1.61 4.36 10.69
CA ASN A 213 1.23 4.59 9.30
C ASN A 213 0.90 6.07 9.06
N ARG A 214 1.82 6.82 8.43
CA ARG A 214 1.66 8.25 8.12
C ARG A 214 1.30 8.50 6.64
N ARG A 215 0.70 7.61 5.94
CA ARG A 215 0.23 7.92 4.59
C ARG A 215 -1.10 8.66 4.65
N GLY A 216 -1.09 9.92 4.21
CA GLY A 216 -2.26 10.76 3.95
C GLY A 216 -2.41 11.92 4.93
N TYR A 217 -2.73 13.08 4.39
CA TYR A 217 -3.16 14.28 5.11
C TYR A 217 -4.62 14.19 5.57
N SER A 218 -5.26 13.02 5.37
CA SER A 218 -6.67 12.82 5.70
C SER A 218 -6.83 12.64 7.21
N THR A 219 -7.40 13.63 7.84
CA THR A 219 -7.85 13.57 9.23
C THR A 219 -9.24 12.96 9.22
N PHE A 220 -9.46 11.87 9.91
CA PHE A 220 -10.78 11.27 10.09
C PHE A 220 -11.32 11.59 11.47
N VAL A 221 -12.64 11.41 11.66
CA VAL A 221 -13.30 11.64 12.93
C VAL A 221 -13.63 10.31 13.58
N LEU A 222 -13.10 10.12 14.80
CA LEU A 222 -13.22 8.89 15.58
C LEU A 222 -13.67 9.21 17.01
N CYS A 223 -14.56 8.39 17.55
CA CYS A 223 -14.90 8.38 18.95
C CYS A 223 -13.90 7.52 19.73
N ARG A 224 -13.17 8.11 20.65
CA ARG A 224 -12.17 7.40 21.47
C ARG A 224 -12.78 6.50 22.55
N GLU A 225 -14.09 6.64 22.84
CA GLU A 225 -14.77 5.86 23.86
C GLU A 225 -15.39 4.58 23.30
N CYS A 226 -15.94 4.60 22.07
CA CYS A 226 -16.59 3.43 21.46
C CYS A 226 -15.96 2.98 20.13
N GLY A 227 -14.94 3.65 19.64
CA GLY A 227 -14.28 3.30 18.37
C GLY A 227 -15.07 3.72 17.10
N TYR A 228 -16.27 4.28 17.24
CA TYR A 228 -17.08 4.67 16.08
C TYR A 228 -16.35 5.69 15.20
N SER A 229 -16.20 5.37 13.92
CA SER A 229 -15.66 6.27 12.90
C SER A 229 -16.75 6.71 11.92
N MET A 230 -16.73 7.98 11.51
CA MET A 230 -17.69 8.51 10.55
C MET A 230 -17.42 7.95 9.15
N ARG A 231 -18.40 7.23 8.59
CA ARG A 231 -18.32 6.63 7.25
C ARG A 231 -19.40 7.19 6.33
N CYS A 232 -19.12 7.21 5.03
CA CYS A 232 -20.06 7.61 4.00
C CYS A 232 -21.15 6.54 3.84
N PRO A 233 -22.46 6.89 3.94
CA PRO A 233 -23.54 5.91 3.81
C PRO A 233 -23.66 5.30 2.40
N GLU A 234 -23.17 6.01 1.36
CA GLU A 234 -23.25 5.57 -0.04
C GLU A 234 -22.02 4.77 -0.51
N CYS A 235 -20.85 5.06 0.08
CA CYS A 235 -19.57 4.52 -0.42
C CYS A 235 -18.86 3.63 0.59
N ASP A 236 -19.31 3.61 1.82
CA ASP A 236 -18.69 2.90 2.95
C ASP A 236 -17.18 3.16 3.15
N VAL A 237 -16.72 4.33 2.75
CA VAL A 237 -15.36 4.81 3.05
C VAL A 237 -15.39 5.84 4.18
N ALA A 238 -14.31 5.97 4.94
CA ALA A 238 -14.22 6.96 6.01
C ALA A 238 -14.38 8.38 5.45
N LEU A 239 -15.14 9.23 6.18
CA LEU A 239 -15.28 10.65 5.85
C LEU A 239 -14.06 11.42 6.31
N THR A 240 -13.59 12.34 5.46
CA THR A 240 -12.42 13.17 5.73
C THR A 240 -12.83 14.50 6.36
N TYR A 241 -12.17 14.89 7.44
CA TYR A 241 -12.38 16.19 8.10
C TYR A 241 -11.75 17.33 7.32
N HIS A 242 -12.52 18.40 7.10
CA HIS A 242 -12.11 19.64 6.45
C HIS A 242 -12.18 20.82 7.43
N ALA A 243 -11.02 21.32 7.83
CA ALA A 243 -10.93 22.41 8.82
C ALA A 243 -11.58 23.74 8.35
N ALA A 244 -11.55 24.03 7.05
CA ALA A 244 -12.07 25.26 6.49
C ALA A 244 -13.60 25.43 6.62
N GLY A 245 -14.34 24.30 6.72
CA GLY A 245 -15.81 24.30 6.87
C GLY A 245 -16.29 23.62 8.15
N SER A 246 -15.40 23.11 9.00
CA SER A 246 -15.74 22.25 10.14
C SER A 246 -16.70 21.13 9.74
N SER A 247 -16.51 20.58 8.56
CA SER A 247 -17.34 19.51 7.98
C SER A 247 -16.53 18.25 7.71
N ILE A 248 -17.21 17.12 7.56
CA ILE A 248 -16.68 15.85 7.11
C ILE A 248 -17.26 15.52 5.74
N ARG A 249 -16.42 15.06 4.82
CA ARG A 249 -16.81 14.87 3.41
C ARG A 249 -16.29 13.56 2.84
N CYS A 250 -17.09 12.94 2.00
CA CYS A 250 -16.71 11.81 1.16
C CYS A 250 -16.03 12.31 -0.12
N HIS A 251 -14.82 11.84 -0.39
CA HIS A 251 -14.11 12.17 -1.62
C HIS A 251 -14.57 11.35 -2.84
N TYR A 252 -15.47 10.36 -2.67
CA TYR A 252 -15.99 9.58 -3.78
C TYR A 252 -17.27 10.18 -4.37
N CYS A 253 -18.27 10.47 -3.53
CA CYS A 253 -19.59 10.93 -3.97
C CYS A 253 -19.93 12.38 -3.58
N ASP A 254 -19.03 13.06 -2.84
CA ASP A 254 -19.21 14.42 -2.32
C ASP A 254 -20.26 14.55 -1.19
N HIS A 255 -20.68 13.44 -0.58
CA HIS A 255 -21.53 13.48 0.61
C HIS A 255 -20.85 14.28 1.72
N GLU A 256 -21.55 15.27 2.30
CA GLU A 256 -20.99 16.18 3.30
C GLU A 256 -21.92 16.27 4.52
N GLU A 257 -21.32 16.22 5.70
CA GLU A 257 -22.01 16.34 6.99
C GLU A 257 -21.24 17.28 7.91
N PRO A 258 -21.91 17.95 8.87
CA PRO A 258 -21.22 18.67 9.94
C PRO A 258 -20.49 17.68 10.87
N VAL A 259 -19.39 18.15 11.47
CA VAL A 259 -18.72 17.35 12.51
C VAL A 259 -19.62 17.24 13.74
N PRO A 260 -19.96 16.02 14.19
CA PRO A 260 -20.82 15.86 15.35
C PRO A 260 -20.12 16.32 16.63
N LEU A 261 -20.84 17.04 17.50
CA LEU A 261 -20.35 17.47 18.81
C LEU A 261 -20.34 16.34 19.84
N VAL A 262 -21.19 15.34 19.60
CA VAL A 262 -21.30 14.12 20.40
C VAL A 262 -21.34 12.91 19.46
N CYS A 263 -20.83 11.80 19.92
CA CYS A 263 -20.79 10.57 19.12
C CYS A 263 -22.23 10.10 18.80
N PRO A 264 -22.57 9.87 17.51
CA PRO A 264 -23.91 9.38 17.14
C PRO A 264 -24.19 7.98 17.68
N SER A 265 -23.15 7.18 17.95
CA SER A 265 -23.28 5.81 18.44
C SER A 265 -23.46 5.72 19.95
N CYS A 266 -22.62 6.41 20.75
CA CYS A 266 -22.61 6.27 22.21
C CYS A 266 -22.92 7.56 22.99
N GLY A 267 -23.15 8.70 22.32
CA GLY A 267 -23.41 9.99 22.97
C GLY A 267 -22.21 10.67 23.62
N SER A 268 -21.02 10.07 23.52
CA SER A 268 -19.80 10.59 24.12
C SER A 268 -19.33 11.91 23.50
N ARG A 269 -18.70 12.76 24.33
CA ARG A 269 -18.01 13.99 23.87
C ARG A 269 -16.54 13.73 23.44
N TYR A 270 -16.06 12.49 23.53
CA TYR A 270 -14.69 12.11 23.10
C TYR A 270 -14.59 11.78 21.61
N ILE A 271 -15.55 12.23 20.81
CA ILE A 271 -15.46 12.19 19.34
C ILE A 271 -14.63 13.37 18.84
N ARG A 272 -13.54 13.08 18.11
CA ARG A 272 -12.61 14.10 17.63
C ARG A 272 -11.91 13.66 16.34
N TYR A 273 -11.33 14.63 15.64
CA TYR A 273 -10.41 14.33 14.54
C TYR A 273 -9.14 13.67 15.08
N PHE A 274 -8.68 12.63 14.37
CA PHE A 274 -7.55 11.79 14.75
C PHE A 274 -6.40 11.96 13.76
N GLY A 275 -5.19 12.12 14.26
CA GLY A 275 -3.96 12.19 13.48
C GLY A 275 -2.74 12.45 14.37
N ALA A 276 -1.78 11.53 14.35
CA ALA A 276 -0.48 11.70 15.02
C ALA A 276 0.64 11.75 13.99
N GLY A 277 1.66 12.56 14.21
CA GLY A 277 2.88 12.57 13.41
C GLY A 277 4.04 11.87 14.13
N THR A 278 4.99 11.32 13.37
CA THR A 278 6.20 10.67 13.92
C THR A 278 6.99 11.55 14.89
N GLN A 279 6.94 12.88 14.69
CA GLN A 279 7.56 13.86 15.61
C GLN A 279 6.94 13.84 17.01
N LYS A 280 5.59 13.71 17.08
CA LYS A 280 4.90 13.61 18.37
C LYS A 280 5.27 12.32 19.10
N ILE A 281 5.36 11.20 18.35
CA ILE A 281 5.78 9.90 18.93
C ILE A 281 7.21 9.99 19.44
N GLU A 282 8.13 10.54 18.65
CA GLU A 282 9.53 10.74 19.08
C GLU A 282 9.61 11.58 20.37
N GLY A 283 8.82 12.67 20.42
CA GLY A 283 8.74 13.51 21.63
C GLY A 283 8.20 12.75 22.84
N GLU A 284 7.17 11.94 22.65
CA GLU A 284 6.58 11.13 23.73
C GLU A 284 7.53 10.01 24.18
N VAL A 285 8.23 9.34 23.25
CA VAL A 285 9.28 8.35 23.59
C VAL A 285 10.37 8.99 24.46
N LYS A 286 10.88 10.16 24.07
CA LYS A 286 11.90 10.89 24.86
C LYS A 286 11.41 11.30 26.25
N ARG A 287 10.11 11.58 26.38
CA ARG A 287 9.49 11.93 27.66
C ARG A 287 9.34 10.73 28.60
N VAL A 288 8.88 9.60 28.04
CA VAL A 288 8.57 8.37 28.80
C VAL A 288 9.84 7.54 29.04
N PHE A 289 10.73 7.47 28.06
CA PHE A 289 11.97 6.68 28.08
C PHE A 289 13.21 7.57 27.84
N PRO A 290 13.55 8.48 28.79
CA PRO A 290 14.59 9.49 28.59
C PRO A 290 16.01 8.92 28.43
N ARG A 291 16.23 7.67 28.84
CA ARG A 291 17.53 6.97 28.72
C ARG A 291 17.69 6.26 27.37
N ALA A 292 16.60 6.03 26.63
CA ALA A 292 16.63 5.32 25.36
C ALA A 292 17.19 6.19 24.24
N ARG A 293 18.13 5.65 23.48
CA ARG A 293 18.68 6.28 22.28
C ARG A 293 17.71 6.08 21.13
N THR A 294 16.94 7.12 20.82
CA THR A 294 15.86 7.06 19.82
C THR A 294 16.30 7.66 18.49
N VAL A 295 15.95 7.02 17.38
CA VAL A 295 16.10 7.55 16.02
C VAL A 295 14.79 7.51 15.26
N ARG A 296 14.54 8.54 14.43
CA ARG A 296 13.37 8.62 13.55
C ARG A 296 13.76 8.34 12.11
N MET A 297 12.95 7.51 11.43
CA MET A 297 13.10 7.18 10.02
C MET A 297 11.79 7.42 9.27
N ASP A 298 11.70 8.57 8.62
CA ASP A 298 10.58 8.97 7.78
C ASP A 298 11.08 9.73 6.53
N THR A 299 10.15 10.17 5.67
CA THR A 299 10.49 10.93 4.45
C THR A 299 11.30 12.18 4.72
N ASP A 300 11.09 12.85 5.87
CA ASP A 300 11.78 14.10 6.18
C ASP A 300 13.24 13.84 6.58
N THR A 301 13.48 12.77 7.35
CA THR A 301 14.82 12.40 7.84
C THR A 301 15.67 11.69 6.77
N THR A 302 15.02 11.13 5.73
CA THR A 302 15.71 10.32 4.70
C THR A 302 15.85 11.02 3.34
N ARG A 303 15.58 12.32 3.24
CA ARG A 303 15.69 13.10 1.97
C ARG A 303 17.10 13.15 1.38
N ARG A 304 18.15 13.13 2.21
CA ARG A 304 19.54 13.17 1.75
C ARG A 304 19.96 11.79 1.23
N LYS A 305 20.70 11.76 0.11
CA LYS A 305 21.27 10.51 -0.46
C LYS A 305 22.12 9.81 0.62
N GLY A 306 21.85 8.52 0.87
CA GLY A 306 22.57 7.71 1.87
C GLY A 306 22.08 7.86 3.32
N ALA A 307 21.17 8.80 3.64
CA ALA A 307 20.67 8.96 5.01
C ALA A 307 19.92 7.73 5.52
N HIS A 308 19.12 7.10 4.66
CA HIS A 308 18.42 5.85 4.99
C HIS A 308 19.42 4.73 5.37
N GLU A 309 20.44 4.49 4.54
CA GLU A 309 21.47 3.47 4.77
C GLU A 309 22.28 3.73 6.04
N THR A 310 22.57 5.02 6.31
CA THR A 310 23.26 5.45 7.53
C THR A 310 22.43 5.13 8.79
N ILE A 311 21.13 5.48 8.80
CA ILE A 311 20.23 5.20 9.93
C ILE A 311 20.13 3.69 10.17
N VAL A 312 19.87 2.92 9.10
CA VAL A 312 19.75 1.46 9.16
C VAL A 312 21.06 0.82 9.66
N GLY A 313 22.22 1.29 9.16
CA GLY A 313 23.53 0.78 9.57
C GLY A 313 23.82 1.03 11.05
N LYS A 314 23.52 2.23 11.55
CA LYS A 314 23.69 2.59 12.97
C LYS A 314 22.74 1.82 13.87
N PHE A 315 21.47 1.66 13.47
CA PHE A 315 20.51 0.88 14.24
C PHE A 315 20.93 -0.60 14.31
N LYS A 316 21.37 -1.20 13.20
CA LYS A 316 21.93 -2.57 13.20
C LYS A 316 23.13 -2.77 14.13
N LYS A 317 23.96 -1.73 14.28
CA LYS A 317 25.13 -1.75 15.21
C LYS A 317 24.76 -1.53 16.68
N GLY A 318 23.47 -1.33 16.99
CA GLY A 318 23.05 -1.06 18.35
C GLY A 318 23.37 0.36 18.87
N GLU A 319 23.63 1.32 17.94
CA GLU A 319 23.84 2.73 18.34
C GLU A 319 22.53 3.39 18.81
N TYR A 320 21.39 2.80 18.46
CA TYR A 320 20.04 3.23 18.85
C TYR A 320 19.25 2.04 19.41
N ASP A 321 18.40 2.32 20.40
CA ASP A 321 17.57 1.35 21.09
C ASP A 321 16.15 1.32 20.51
N ILE A 322 15.59 2.50 20.16
CA ILE A 322 14.25 2.64 19.62
C ILE A 322 14.31 3.30 18.25
N LEU A 323 13.68 2.64 17.26
CA LEU A 323 13.46 3.17 15.92
C LEU A 323 12.00 3.55 15.74
N VAL A 324 11.72 4.84 15.61
CA VAL A 324 10.38 5.35 15.28
C VAL A 324 10.27 5.55 13.77
N GLY A 325 9.32 4.88 13.11
CA GLY A 325 9.25 4.99 11.67
C GLY A 325 7.87 4.75 11.06
N THR A 326 7.83 4.93 9.73
CA THR A 326 6.65 4.68 8.90
C THR A 326 6.86 3.44 8.05
N GLN A 327 6.12 3.26 6.96
CA GLN A 327 6.23 2.10 6.06
C GLN A 327 7.66 1.78 5.58
N MET A 328 8.60 2.74 5.65
CA MET A 328 10.00 2.52 5.32
C MET A 328 10.69 1.52 6.27
N VAL A 329 10.21 1.39 7.52
CA VAL A 329 10.73 0.44 8.51
C VAL A 329 10.09 -0.94 8.34
N ALA A 330 8.86 -0.98 7.85
CA ALA A 330 8.12 -2.23 7.66
C ALA A 330 8.67 -3.11 6.51
N LYS A 331 9.54 -2.59 5.63
CA LYS A 331 9.91 -3.24 4.37
C LYS A 331 11.42 -3.47 4.22
N GLY A 332 11.78 -4.66 3.75
CA GLY A 332 13.12 -4.99 3.25
C GLY A 332 14.28 -4.92 4.25
N LEU A 333 14.01 -4.64 5.54
CA LEU A 333 15.04 -4.52 6.57
C LEU A 333 15.04 -5.75 7.47
N ASP A 334 16.21 -6.15 7.90
CA ASP A 334 16.44 -7.25 8.82
C ASP A 334 17.23 -6.74 10.02
N PHE A 335 16.64 -6.88 11.21
CA PHE A 335 17.20 -6.43 12.49
C PHE A 335 17.14 -7.58 13.50
N PRO A 336 18.21 -8.36 13.64
CA PRO A 336 18.19 -9.57 14.49
C PRO A 336 17.92 -9.29 15.98
N ASN A 337 18.24 -8.08 16.46
CA ASN A 337 18.07 -7.70 17.86
C ASN A 337 16.73 -7.02 18.17
N VAL A 338 15.83 -6.90 17.16
CA VAL A 338 14.49 -6.36 17.35
C VAL A 338 13.57 -7.48 17.81
N THR A 339 13.12 -7.40 19.05
CA THR A 339 12.22 -8.36 19.68
C THR A 339 10.82 -7.78 19.87
N LEU A 340 10.67 -6.45 19.91
CA LEU A 340 9.40 -5.76 20.06
C LEU A 340 9.10 -4.84 18.89
N VAL A 341 7.87 -4.95 18.36
CA VAL A 341 7.31 -3.98 17.43
C VAL A 341 6.00 -3.43 18.00
N GLY A 342 5.92 -2.11 18.18
CA GLY A 342 4.71 -1.42 18.61
C GLY A 342 4.04 -0.69 17.45
N VAL A 343 2.80 -1.05 17.12
CA VAL A 343 1.93 -0.32 16.18
C VAL A 343 1.16 0.71 16.99
N ILE A 344 1.48 1.99 16.82
CA ILE A 344 0.94 3.08 17.65
C ILE A 344 -0.55 3.30 17.42
N SER A 345 -1.04 3.12 16.20
CA SER A 345 -2.46 3.15 15.87
C SER A 345 -2.69 2.44 14.53
N ALA A 346 -3.42 1.33 14.59
CA ALA A 346 -3.91 0.65 13.40
C ALA A 346 -5.01 1.45 12.71
N ASP A 347 -5.77 2.23 13.47
CA ASP A 347 -6.89 3.06 13.00
C ASP A 347 -6.50 4.07 11.92
N THR A 348 -5.25 4.53 11.91
CA THR A 348 -4.76 5.46 10.88
C THR A 348 -4.69 4.84 9.47
N CYS A 349 -4.55 3.53 9.38
CA CYS A 349 -4.64 2.80 8.11
C CYS A 349 -6.09 2.41 7.80
N LEU A 350 -6.79 1.92 8.82
CA LEU A 350 -8.16 1.42 8.73
C LEU A 350 -9.15 2.50 8.31
N ASN A 351 -8.95 3.74 8.75
CA ASN A 351 -9.83 4.87 8.43
C ASN A 351 -9.27 5.76 7.31
N LEU A 352 -8.46 5.21 6.40
CA LEU A 352 -8.17 5.90 5.15
C LEU A 352 -9.45 6.00 4.31
N PRO A 353 -9.71 7.11 3.61
CA PRO A 353 -10.86 7.25 2.72
C PRO A 353 -10.62 6.48 1.40
N ASP A 354 -10.43 5.18 1.52
CA ASP A 354 -10.08 4.28 0.42
C ASP A 354 -10.73 2.91 0.69
N TYR A 355 -11.33 2.31 -0.34
CA TYR A 355 -11.98 1.00 -0.23
C TYR A 355 -10.99 -0.12 0.12
N LYS A 356 -9.69 0.06 -0.14
CA LYS A 356 -8.60 -0.87 0.24
C LYS A 356 -8.08 -0.67 1.67
N ALA A 357 -8.75 0.14 2.50
CA ALA A 357 -8.24 0.45 3.84
C ALA A 357 -8.09 -0.81 4.72
N GLY A 358 -9.08 -1.73 4.69
CA GLY A 358 -9.03 -3.02 5.38
C GLY A 358 -7.87 -3.88 4.89
N GLU A 359 -7.76 -4.07 3.58
CA GLU A 359 -6.67 -4.83 2.96
C GLU A 359 -5.29 -4.28 3.34
N ARG A 360 -5.11 -2.97 3.25
CA ARG A 360 -3.84 -2.33 3.62
C ARG A 360 -3.52 -2.47 5.11
N THR A 361 -4.54 -2.48 5.96
CA THR A 361 -4.36 -2.68 7.41
C THR A 361 -3.88 -4.09 7.68
N PHE A 362 -4.54 -5.11 7.13
CA PHE A 362 -4.11 -6.51 7.25
C PHE A 362 -2.68 -6.72 6.73
N GLN A 363 -2.39 -6.24 5.51
CA GLN A 363 -1.06 -6.33 4.90
C GLN A 363 0.01 -5.69 5.77
N LEU A 364 -0.29 -4.51 6.30
CA LEU A 364 0.60 -3.76 7.16
C LEU A 364 0.91 -4.51 8.46
N LEU A 365 -0.11 -5.00 9.16
CA LEU A 365 0.05 -5.75 10.40
C LEU A 365 0.92 -6.99 10.19
N THR A 366 0.63 -7.76 9.13
CA THR A 366 1.42 -8.95 8.78
C THR A 366 2.87 -8.61 8.41
N GLN A 367 3.11 -7.53 7.66
CA GLN A 367 4.46 -7.11 7.29
C GLN A 367 5.27 -6.61 8.48
N VAL A 368 4.65 -5.82 9.35
CA VAL A 368 5.29 -5.25 10.55
C VAL A 368 5.58 -6.35 11.55
N ALA A 369 4.65 -7.27 11.77
CA ALA A 369 4.86 -8.44 12.61
C ALA A 369 6.03 -9.29 12.10
N GLY A 370 6.16 -9.48 10.80
CA GLY A 370 7.31 -10.17 10.21
C GLY A 370 8.67 -9.52 10.44
N ARG A 371 8.76 -8.37 11.13
CA ARG A 371 10.04 -7.72 11.54
C ARG A 371 10.50 -8.12 12.92
N ALA A 372 9.60 -8.50 13.80
CA ALA A 372 9.94 -9.02 15.12
C ALA A 372 10.41 -10.48 15.03
N GLY A 373 11.32 -10.88 15.91
CA GLY A 373 11.69 -12.28 16.10
C GLY A 373 12.28 -12.99 14.88
N ARG A 374 13.18 -12.31 14.13
CA ARG A 374 13.98 -12.95 13.07
C ARG A 374 15.23 -13.66 13.59
N GLY A 375 15.33 -13.86 14.89
CA GLY A 375 16.38 -14.59 15.58
C GLY A 375 15.78 -15.60 16.55
N GLU A 376 16.65 -16.27 17.30
CA GLU A 376 16.28 -17.30 18.30
C GLU A 376 15.44 -16.75 19.48
N LYS A 377 15.39 -15.42 19.65
CA LYS A 377 14.77 -14.77 20.83
C LYS A 377 13.24 -14.66 20.77
N GLY A 378 12.61 -15.06 19.65
CA GLY A 378 11.19 -14.82 19.42
C GLY A 378 10.86 -13.34 19.16
N GLY A 379 9.61 -13.05 18.86
CA GLY A 379 9.15 -11.68 18.60
C GLY A 379 7.78 -11.42 19.21
N HIS A 380 7.60 -10.19 19.73
CA HIS A 380 6.34 -9.70 20.25
C HIS A 380 5.90 -8.44 19.49
N VAL A 381 4.62 -8.37 19.17
CA VAL A 381 4.02 -7.23 18.46
C VAL A 381 2.84 -6.72 19.27
N VAL A 382 2.84 -5.45 19.63
CA VAL A 382 1.72 -4.80 20.32
C VAL A 382 1.03 -3.87 19.34
N VAL A 383 -0.26 -4.12 19.08
CA VAL A 383 -1.09 -3.32 18.16
C VAL A 383 -2.11 -2.54 18.95
N GLN A 384 -2.00 -1.21 18.96
CA GLN A 384 -2.98 -0.33 19.59
C GLN A 384 -4.06 0.08 18.60
N THR A 385 -5.33 -0.05 19.00
CA THR A 385 -6.48 0.31 18.17
C THR A 385 -7.70 0.71 19.00
N TYR A 386 -8.60 1.49 18.40
CA TYR A 386 -9.94 1.80 18.91
C TYR A 386 -11.02 0.90 18.30
N SER A 387 -10.65 0.01 17.38
CA SER A 387 -11.56 -0.87 16.64
C SER A 387 -11.03 -2.32 16.62
N PRO A 388 -10.80 -2.95 17.80
CA PRO A 388 -10.22 -4.29 17.89
C PRO A 388 -11.06 -5.36 17.19
N GLU A 389 -12.39 -5.17 17.13
CA GLU A 389 -13.33 -6.11 16.51
C GLU A 389 -13.36 -6.04 14.98
N HIS A 390 -12.56 -5.19 14.36
CA HIS A 390 -12.53 -5.10 12.90
C HIS A 390 -11.81 -6.31 12.32
N TYR A 391 -12.45 -7.03 11.38
CA TYR A 391 -11.93 -8.27 10.79
C TYR A 391 -10.47 -8.18 10.31
N ALA A 392 -10.04 -7.04 9.76
CA ALA A 392 -8.66 -6.86 9.32
C ALA A 392 -7.64 -6.83 10.47
N ILE A 393 -8.08 -6.54 11.71
CA ILE A 393 -7.27 -6.55 12.92
C ILE A 393 -7.31 -7.93 13.56
N GLU A 394 -8.49 -8.49 13.81
CA GLU A 394 -8.67 -9.82 14.39
C GLU A 394 -7.94 -10.91 13.59
N LEU A 395 -8.15 -10.92 12.26
CA LEU A 395 -7.52 -11.90 11.38
C LEU A 395 -6.05 -11.59 11.11
N GLY A 396 -5.65 -10.31 11.27
CA GLY A 396 -4.25 -9.88 11.25
C GLY A 396 -3.46 -10.35 12.47
N GLU A 397 -4.09 -10.43 13.63
CA GLU A 397 -3.52 -10.98 14.88
C GLU A 397 -3.14 -12.47 14.73
N THR A 398 -3.99 -13.24 14.07
CA THR A 398 -3.81 -14.68 13.83
C THR A 398 -3.11 -15.01 12.51
N TYR A 399 -2.77 -14.00 11.69
CA TYR A 399 -2.22 -14.18 10.34
C TYR A 399 -3.12 -14.96 9.38
N ASP A 400 -4.41 -15.00 9.64
CA ASP A 400 -5.38 -15.73 8.82
C ASP A 400 -5.73 -14.92 7.55
N TYR A 401 -4.93 -15.10 6.51
CA TYR A 401 -5.18 -14.45 5.22
C TYR A 401 -6.45 -14.99 4.55
N LYS A 402 -6.78 -16.27 4.70
CA LYS A 402 -7.96 -16.87 4.03
C LYS A 402 -9.25 -16.32 4.64
N GLY A 403 -9.36 -16.30 5.96
CA GLY A 403 -10.47 -15.67 6.66
C GLY A 403 -10.59 -14.18 6.30
N PHE A 404 -9.46 -13.45 6.29
CA PHE A 404 -9.44 -12.05 5.87
C PHE A 404 -9.97 -11.88 4.43
N PHE A 405 -9.54 -12.73 3.49
CA PHE A 405 -10.01 -12.66 2.12
C PHE A 405 -11.51 -12.86 2.00
N ASP A 406 -12.08 -13.83 2.74
CA ASP A 406 -13.51 -14.15 2.71
C ASP A 406 -14.38 -12.98 3.21
N GLU A 407 -13.95 -12.29 4.26
CA GLU A 407 -14.63 -11.06 4.74
C GLU A 407 -14.47 -9.89 3.77
N GLU A 408 -13.24 -9.61 3.35
CA GLU A 408 -12.94 -8.49 2.46
C GLU A 408 -13.64 -8.64 1.10
N ILE A 409 -13.68 -9.86 0.52
CA ILE A 409 -14.31 -10.08 -0.78
C ILE A 409 -15.83 -9.89 -0.71
N SER A 410 -16.46 -10.24 0.41
CA SER A 410 -17.88 -9.98 0.66
C SER A 410 -18.17 -8.48 0.69
N CYS A 411 -17.40 -7.71 1.47
CA CYS A 411 -17.52 -6.25 1.53
C CYS A 411 -17.35 -5.60 0.16
N ARG A 412 -16.39 -6.09 -0.65
CA ARG A 412 -16.17 -5.57 -2.01
C ARG A 412 -17.31 -5.89 -2.96
N ASN A 413 -17.92 -7.05 -2.83
CA ASN A 413 -19.08 -7.44 -3.63
C ASN A 413 -20.26 -6.52 -3.32
N GLU A 414 -20.57 -6.28 -2.05
CA GLU A 414 -21.65 -5.36 -1.63
C GLU A 414 -21.41 -3.93 -2.12
N GLY A 415 -20.17 -3.44 -1.95
CA GLY A 415 -19.75 -2.12 -2.39
C GLY A 415 -19.56 -1.97 -3.90
N MET A 416 -19.65 -3.07 -4.69
CA MET A 416 -19.27 -3.09 -6.11
C MET A 416 -17.88 -2.48 -6.34
N TYR A 417 -16.88 -2.97 -5.59
CA TYR A 417 -15.48 -2.64 -5.75
C TYR A 417 -14.70 -3.75 -6.48
N PRO A 418 -13.49 -3.50 -6.99
CA PRO A 418 -12.68 -4.55 -7.58
C PRO A 418 -12.48 -5.75 -6.64
N PRO A 419 -12.63 -7.01 -7.12
CA PRO A 419 -12.67 -7.46 -8.52
C PRO A 419 -14.06 -7.45 -9.19
N PHE A 420 -15.13 -7.03 -8.51
CA PHE A 420 -16.50 -7.05 -9.03
C PHE A 420 -16.84 -5.85 -9.92
N SER A 421 -15.99 -4.85 -9.94
CA SER A 421 -16.03 -3.73 -10.89
C SER A 421 -14.62 -3.34 -11.30
N ARG A 422 -14.51 -2.55 -12.37
CA ARG A 422 -13.30 -1.76 -12.67
C ARG A 422 -13.54 -0.33 -12.24
N LEU A 423 -12.52 0.33 -11.75
CA LEU A 423 -12.58 1.74 -11.39
C LEU A 423 -11.90 2.58 -12.46
N ILE A 424 -12.54 3.68 -12.85
CA ILE A 424 -11.92 4.70 -13.70
C ILE A 424 -12.02 6.02 -12.95
N LEU A 425 -10.87 6.58 -12.62
CA LEU A 425 -10.73 7.85 -11.93
C LEU A 425 -10.40 8.95 -12.92
N VAL A 426 -11.28 9.94 -13.04
CA VAL A 426 -11.05 11.15 -13.84
C VAL A 426 -10.76 12.31 -12.89
N VAL A 427 -9.54 12.86 -12.96
CA VAL A 427 -9.13 14.01 -12.15
C VAL A 427 -9.06 15.25 -13.02
N VAL A 428 -9.79 16.28 -12.63
CA VAL A 428 -9.77 17.61 -13.25
C VAL A 428 -8.97 18.56 -12.37
N SER A 429 -7.95 19.17 -12.93
CA SER A 429 -7.06 20.09 -12.21
C SER A 429 -6.99 21.46 -12.89
N GLY A 430 -6.90 22.53 -12.11
CA GLY A 430 -6.78 23.89 -12.65
C GLY A 430 -6.48 24.94 -11.57
N LYS A 431 -6.02 26.12 -11.99
CA LYS A 431 -5.68 27.22 -11.07
C LYS A 431 -6.90 27.88 -10.44
N ASN A 432 -8.03 27.91 -11.15
CA ASN A 432 -9.26 28.56 -10.70
C ASN A 432 -10.27 27.51 -10.22
N LEU A 433 -10.58 27.52 -8.91
CA LEU A 433 -11.49 26.56 -8.28
C LEU A 433 -12.88 26.56 -8.96
N ARG A 434 -13.48 27.72 -9.20
CA ARG A 434 -14.83 27.82 -9.78
C ARG A 434 -14.89 27.23 -11.20
N VAL A 435 -13.81 27.38 -11.98
CA VAL A 435 -13.72 26.81 -13.34
C VAL A 435 -13.61 25.28 -13.26
N VAL A 436 -12.77 24.76 -12.36
CA VAL A 436 -12.59 23.32 -12.14
C VAL A 436 -13.92 22.69 -11.70
N GLU A 437 -14.61 23.24 -10.72
CA GLU A 437 -15.89 22.77 -10.20
C GLU A 437 -16.97 22.76 -11.29
N LYS A 438 -17.14 23.89 -11.97
CA LYS A 438 -18.14 24.04 -13.05
C LYS A 438 -17.87 23.03 -14.18
N TYR A 439 -16.61 22.87 -14.57
CA TYR A 439 -16.23 21.95 -15.63
C TYR A 439 -16.40 20.49 -15.20
N SER A 440 -16.02 20.12 -13.98
CA SER A 440 -16.25 18.77 -13.44
C SER A 440 -17.74 18.42 -13.40
N THR A 441 -18.60 19.38 -13.03
CA THR A 441 -20.05 19.20 -13.05
C THR A 441 -20.58 19.01 -14.48
N ALA A 442 -20.05 19.75 -15.46
CA ALA A 442 -20.43 19.59 -16.85
C ALA A 442 -20.02 18.21 -17.39
N LEU A 443 -18.79 17.74 -17.07
CA LEU A 443 -18.33 16.40 -17.42
C LEU A 443 -19.24 15.30 -16.89
N VAL A 444 -19.64 15.37 -15.62
CA VAL A 444 -20.56 14.37 -15.02
C VAL A 444 -21.90 14.37 -15.75
N ARG A 445 -22.46 15.53 -16.08
CA ARG A 445 -23.71 15.60 -16.86
C ARG A 445 -23.57 14.96 -18.24
N THR A 446 -22.45 15.23 -18.91
CA THR A 446 -22.14 14.61 -20.22
C THR A 446 -22.02 13.10 -20.12
N LEU A 447 -21.27 12.59 -19.11
CA LEU A 447 -21.13 11.16 -18.83
C LEU A 447 -22.50 10.51 -18.56
N GLN A 448 -23.32 11.12 -17.70
CA GLN A 448 -24.66 10.60 -17.38
C GLN A 448 -25.57 10.53 -18.60
N ALA A 449 -25.53 11.54 -19.47
CA ALA A 449 -26.27 11.53 -20.72
C ALA A 449 -25.82 10.40 -21.66
N LYS A 450 -24.50 10.21 -21.81
CA LYS A 450 -23.92 9.15 -22.62
C LYS A 450 -24.23 7.75 -22.08
N VAL A 451 -24.05 7.53 -20.79
CA VAL A 451 -24.36 6.25 -20.11
C VAL A 451 -25.84 5.88 -20.29
N ARG A 452 -26.76 6.84 -20.25
CA ARG A 452 -28.19 6.60 -20.50
C ARG A 452 -28.51 6.28 -21.94
N SER A 453 -27.76 6.81 -22.91
CA SER A 453 -28.01 6.65 -24.34
C SER A 453 -27.55 5.32 -24.90
N VAL A 454 -26.57 4.65 -24.25
CA VAL A 454 -25.98 3.39 -24.71
C VAL A 454 -26.39 2.27 -23.76
N LYS A 455 -27.01 1.21 -24.32
CA LYS A 455 -27.57 0.12 -23.51
C LYS A 455 -26.51 -0.62 -22.69
N GLU A 456 -25.36 -0.84 -23.28
CA GLU A 456 -24.22 -1.55 -22.70
C GLU A 456 -23.59 -0.80 -21.53
N TRP A 457 -23.76 0.51 -21.44
CA TRP A 457 -23.16 1.37 -20.41
C TRP A 457 -24.07 1.63 -19.20
N LYS A 458 -25.33 1.15 -19.23
CA LYS A 458 -26.32 1.43 -18.17
C LYS A 458 -25.92 0.91 -16.79
N SER A 459 -25.03 -0.08 -16.71
CA SER A 459 -24.47 -0.62 -15.47
C SER A 459 -23.37 0.26 -14.85
N ILE A 460 -22.84 1.26 -15.62
CA ILE A 460 -21.80 2.16 -15.12
C ILE A 460 -22.39 3.11 -14.07
N ARG A 461 -21.80 3.08 -12.86
CA ARG A 461 -22.13 4.04 -11.80
C ARG A 461 -21.13 5.19 -11.82
N ILE A 462 -21.64 6.43 -11.79
CA ILE A 462 -20.84 7.65 -11.77
C ILE A 462 -20.99 8.29 -10.40
N LEU A 463 -19.87 8.44 -9.68
CA LEU A 463 -19.80 9.08 -8.37
C LEU A 463 -19.08 10.43 -8.50
N GLY A 464 -19.51 11.40 -7.72
CA GLY A 464 -19.01 12.77 -7.76
C GLY A 464 -19.76 13.68 -8.75
N PRO A 465 -19.23 14.87 -9.11
CA PRO A 465 -17.84 15.28 -8.89
C PRO A 465 -17.58 15.65 -7.43
N ALA A 466 -16.42 15.30 -6.91
CA ALA A 466 -15.99 15.59 -5.55
C ALA A 466 -14.57 16.20 -5.54
N PRO A 467 -14.21 17.04 -4.56
CA PRO A 467 -12.83 17.45 -4.41
C PRO A 467 -11.95 16.23 -4.07
N CYS A 468 -10.75 16.15 -4.66
CA CYS A 468 -9.79 15.10 -4.29
C CYS A 468 -9.40 15.21 -2.81
N ALA A 469 -8.94 14.10 -2.18
CA ALA A 469 -8.43 14.09 -0.81
C ALA A 469 -7.33 15.15 -0.61
N LEU A 470 -6.44 15.33 -1.60
CA LEU A 470 -5.54 16.47 -1.72
C LEU A 470 -6.15 17.47 -2.70
N ALA A 471 -7.08 18.30 -2.20
CA ALA A 471 -7.86 19.23 -3.01
C ALA A 471 -7.01 20.33 -3.69
N ARG A 472 -5.77 20.57 -3.21
CA ARG A 472 -4.85 21.55 -3.81
C ARG A 472 -3.41 21.03 -3.78
N VAL A 473 -2.80 20.90 -4.96
CA VAL A 473 -1.41 20.46 -5.10
C VAL A 473 -0.67 21.41 -6.05
N ARG A 474 0.49 21.93 -5.64
CA ARG A 474 1.30 22.87 -6.44
C ARG A 474 0.49 24.05 -7.00
N GLY A 475 -0.45 24.58 -6.21
CA GLY A 475 -1.29 25.69 -6.61
C GLY A 475 -2.51 25.33 -7.48
N MET A 476 -2.64 24.09 -7.92
CA MET A 476 -3.77 23.59 -8.72
C MET A 476 -4.85 23.02 -7.82
N HIS A 477 -6.09 23.43 -8.00
CA HIS A 477 -7.28 22.80 -7.41
C HIS A 477 -7.58 21.51 -8.16
N ARG A 478 -8.00 20.46 -7.44
CA ARG A 478 -8.23 19.11 -7.97
C ARG A 478 -9.60 18.60 -7.59
N TRP A 479 -10.38 18.21 -8.58
CA TRP A 479 -11.66 17.54 -8.43
C TRP A 479 -11.64 16.19 -9.13
N GLN A 480 -12.44 15.25 -8.67
CA GLN A 480 -12.45 13.90 -9.21
C GLN A 480 -13.88 13.41 -9.49
N ILE A 481 -13.94 12.51 -10.47
CA ILE A 481 -15.13 11.76 -10.85
C ILE A 481 -14.70 10.28 -10.85
N LEU A 482 -15.45 9.44 -10.17
CA LEU A 482 -15.17 8.00 -10.12
C LEU A 482 -16.25 7.24 -10.85
N LEU A 483 -15.86 6.41 -11.82
CA LEU A 483 -16.74 5.49 -12.51
C LEU A 483 -16.49 4.08 -11.98
N LYS A 484 -17.55 3.38 -11.57
CA LYS A 484 -17.56 1.94 -11.33
C LYS A 484 -18.12 1.26 -12.57
N VAL A 485 -17.29 0.49 -13.25
CA VAL A 485 -17.58 -0.13 -14.54
C VAL A 485 -17.72 -1.64 -14.36
N ASP A 486 -18.76 -2.22 -14.91
CA ASP A 486 -18.95 -3.66 -14.88
C ASP A 486 -17.78 -4.37 -15.61
N PRO A 487 -17.18 -5.42 -15.03
CA PRO A 487 -16.09 -6.16 -15.66
C PRO A 487 -16.43 -6.75 -17.04
N CYS A 488 -17.71 -6.95 -17.35
CA CYS A 488 -18.16 -7.42 -18.67
C CYS A 488 -17.99 -6.37 -19.76
N ILE A 489 -17.84 -5.08 -19.41
CA ILE A 489 -17.57 -4.00 -20.37
C ILE A 489 -16.10 -4.08 -20.77
N THR A 490 -15.86 -4.21 -22.07
CA THR A 490 -14.49 -4.40 -22.58
C THR A 490 -13.62 -3.16 -22.39
N PRO A 491 -12.29 -3.30 -22.31
CA PRO A 491 -11.36 -2.17 -22.30
C PRO A 491 -11.56 -1.19 -23.45
N HIS A 492 -11.95 -1.69 -24.63
CA HIS A 492 -12.25 -0.86 -25.80
C HIS A 492 -13.47 0.03 -25.54
N ASP A 493 -14.55 -0.53 -24.98
CA ASP A 493 -15.81 0.20 -24.78
C ASP A 493 -15.69 1.30 -23.74
N HIS A 494 -15.00 1.04 -22.61
CA HIS A 494 -14.81 2.09 -21.62
C HIS A 494 -13.83 3.17 -22.08
N ASN A 495 -12.81 2.85 -22.89
CA ASN A 495 -11.93 3.85 -23.50
C ASN A 495 -12.74 4.74 -24.45
N LYS A 496 -13.59 4.12 -25.28
CA LYS A 496 -14.53 4.84 -26.17
C LYS A 496 -15.43 5.79 -25.39
N LEU A 497 -16.00 5.36 -24.23
CA LEU A 497 -16.81 6.24 -23.38
C LEU A 497 -16.02 7.48 -22.93
N ILE A 498 -14.76 7.30 -22.53
CA ILE A 498 -13.90 8.41 -22.09
C ILE A 498 -13.56 9.35 -23.27
N GLU A 499 -13.23 8.80 -24.42
CA GLU A 499 -12.96 9.58 -25.65
C GLU A 499 -14.19 10.40 -26.04
N GLU A 500 -15.35 9.78 -26.16
CA GLU A 500 -16.61 10.45 -26.48
C GLU A 500 -17.01 11.53 -25.44
N MET A 501 -16.70 11.31 -24.16
CA MET A 501 -16.90 12.30 -23.12
C MET A 501 -16.03 13.54 -23.35
N LEU A 502 -14.74 13.33 -23.62
CA LEU A 502 -13.78 14.43 -23.83
C LEU A 502 -14.08 15.21 -25.11
N GLU A 503 -14.52 14.53 -26.17
CA GLU A 503 -14.96 15.16 -27.42
C GLU A 503 -16.22 16.02 -27.23
N ALA A 504 -17.20 15.48 -26.48
CA ALA A 504 -18.48 16.18 -26.23
C ALA A 504 -18.37 17.33 -25.22
N CYS A 505 -17.36 17.30 -24.35
CA CYS A 505 -17.10 18.32 -23.32
C CYS A 505 -15.61 18.66 -23.26
N PRO A 506 -15.07 19.37 -24.26
CA PRO A 506 -13.66 19.75 -24.28
C PRO A 506 -13.33 20.71 -23.13
N PRO A 507 -12.08 20.72 -22.64
CA PRO A 507 -11.67 21.62 -21.57
C PRO A 507 -11.80 23.09 -22.02
N PRO A 508 -12.33 23.97 -21.17
CA PRO A 508 -12.64 25.36 -21.52
C PRO A 508 -11.38 26.22 -21.72
N SER A 509 -10.22 25.77 -21.26
CA SER A 509 -8.95 26.45 -21.44
C SER A 509 -7.78 25.48 -21.28
N TYR A 510 -6.59 25.87 -21.75
CA TYR A 510 -5.35 25.11 -21.57
C TYR A 510 -4.89 25.01 -20.09
N ASP A 511 -5.45 25.82 -19.19
CA ASP A 511 -5.17 25.74 -17.75
C ASP A 511 -5.90 24.57 -17.05
N ILE A 512 -6.84 23.92 -17.72
CA ILE A 512 -7.54 22.74 -17.22
C ILE A 512 -6.82 21.48 -17.71
N ILE A 513 -6.35 20.69 -16.77
CA ILE A 513 -5.68 19.42 -17.02
C ILE A 513 -6.63 18.30 -16.60
N ILE A 514 -6.88 17.37 -17.52
CA ILE A 514 -7.65 16.16 -17.26
C ILE A 514 -6.70 14.98 -17.21
N GLN A 515 -6.82 14.18 -16.17
CA GLN A 515 -6.07 12.95 -16.00
C GLN A 515 -7.05 11.80 -15.82
N VAL A 516 -6.86 10.73 -16.58
CA VAL A 516 -7.65 9.50 -16.46
C VAL A 516 -6.75 8.40 -15.92
N ASP A 517 -7.21 7.70 -14.89
CA ASP A 517 -6.53 6.54 -14.33
C ASP A 517 -7.48 5.34 -14.30
N ILE A 518 -7.11 4.29 -15.01
CA ILE A 518 -7.85 3.03 -15.06
C ILE A 518 -7.26 2.11 -14.00
N ASP A 519 -8.14 1.51 -13.19
CA ASP A 519 -7.78 0.69 -12.04
C ASP A 519 -6.77 1.43 -11.12
N PRO A 520 -7.18 2.58 -10.52
CA PRO A 520 -6.33 3.34 -9.63
C PRO A 520 -6.00 2.52 -8.39
N GLU A 521 -4.72 2.53 -7.98
CA GLU A 521 -4.28 1.81 -6.79
C GLU A 521 -4.62 2.56 -5.50
N SER A 522 -4.86 3.86 -5.58
CA SER A 522 -5.27 4.70 -4.47
C SER A 522 -6.15 5.84 -4.96
N MET A 523 -7.13 6.18 -4.14
CA MET A 523 -8.02 7.32 -4.36
C MET A 523 -7.53 8.60 -3.64
N LEU A 524 -6.33 8.57 -3.04
CA LEU A 524 -5.74 9.67 -2.27
C LEU A 524 -4.92 10.64 -3.13
#